data_c231f5791ac14556e4c9af75b0d9b5c8
#
_entry.id   c231f5791ac14556e4c9af75b0d9b5c8
#
_cell.length_a   1.000
_cell.length_b   1.000
_cell.length_c   1.000
_cell.angle_alpha   90.00
_cell.angle_beta   90.00
_cell.angle_gamma   90.00
#
_symmetry.space_group_name_H-M   'P 1'
#
loop_
_entity.id
_entity.type
_entity.pdbx_description
1 polymer ?
#
loop_
_entity_poly.entity_id
_entity_poly.type
_entity_poly.pdbx_seq_one_letter_code
_entity_poly.pdbx_strand_id
1 'polypeptide(L)'
;MNYNKYNSTKARCNQGHIHDSRKEARRCNELTLLERAGQITNLRQQVKYVLIPAQREFNGGWYSKGVNKGQPKPGKIIERECAYIADFAYTENGAEVVEDVKGYTAGQAYAVFKIKKKLMLYVHGIRIREI
;
A
#
# COMPACT_ATOMS: atom_id res chain seq x y z
N MET A 1 -13.28 -22.40 5.27
CA MET A 1 -13.06 -21.16 4.48
C MET A 1 -13.06 -19.97 5.42
N ASN A 2 -12.04 -19.15 5.35
CA ASN A 2 -12.02 -17.88 6.10
C ASN A 2 -12.71 -16.80 5.28
N TYR A 3 -13.84 -16.34 5.76
CA TYR A 3 -14.54 -15.21 5.16
C TYR A 3 -14.07 -13.93 5.84
N ASN A 4 -13.84 -12.90 5.06
CA ASN A 4 -13.58 -11.58 5.61
C ASN A 4 -14.91 -10.85 5.87
N LYS A 5 -14.84 -9.68 6.49
CA LYS A 5 -16.00 -8.86 6.90
C LYS A 5 -17.00 -8.57 5.76
N TYR A 6 -16.57 -8.68 4.51
CA TYR A 6 -17.37 -8.35 3.32
C TYR A 6 -17.75 -9.59 2.50
N ASN A 7 -17.76 -10.76 3.10
CA ASN A 7 -18.09 -12.03 2.42
C ASN A 7 -17.17 -12.38 1.23
N SER A 8 -16.00 -11.77 1.11
CA SER A 8 -15.07 -12.19 0.09
C SER A 8 -14.23 -13.37 0.57
N THR A 9 -14.02 -14.33 -0.31
CA THR A 9 -13.26 -15.55 -0.05
C THR A 9 -11.81 -15.33 -0.45
N LYS A 10 -10.88 -15.67 0.43
CA LYS A 10 -9.45 -15.69 0.09
C LYS A 10 -9.20 -16.66 -1.06
N ALA A 11 -8.37 -16.27 -1.99
CA ALA A 11 -8.04 -17.04 -3.19
C ALA A 11 -6.55 -17.02 -3.46
N ARG A 12 -6.05 -18.10 -4.06
CA ARG A 12 -4.64 -18.23 -4.44
C ARG A 12 -4.47 -17.95 -5.93
N CYS A 13 -3.49 -17.14 -6.30
CA CYS A 13 -3.14 -16.94 -7.70
C CYS A 13 -2.18 -18.05 -8.20
N ASN A 14 -1.89 -18.04 -9.51
CA ASN A 14 -1.03 -19.06 -10.13
C ASN A 14 0.42 -19.05 -9.62
N GLN A 15 0.88 -17.93 -9.04
CA GLN A 15 2.19 -17.82 -8.42
C GLN A 15 2.22 -18.28 -6.95
N GLY A 16 1.08 -18.72 -6.43
CA GLY A 16 0.97 -19.20 -5.05
C GLY A 16 0.69 -18.11 -4.01
N HIS A 17 0.52 -16.84 -4.40
CA HIS A 17 0.16 -15.78 -3.47
C HIS A 17 -1.30 -15.92 -3.03
N ILE A 18 -1.55 -15.66 -1.74
CA ILE A 18 -2.91 -15.65 -1.19
C ILE A 18 -3.43 -14.22 -1.20
N HIS A 19 -4.57 -14.01 -1.84
CA HIS A 19 -5.23 -12.71 -1.97
C HIS A 19 -6.54 -12.67 -1.20
N ASP A 20 -6.98 -11.49 -0.81
CA ASP A 20 -8.21 -11.30 -0.04
C ASP A 20 -9.48 -11.52 -0.86
N SER A 21 -9.37 -11.62 -2.17
CA SER A 21 -10.51 -11.91 -3.05
C SER A 21 -10.09 -12.68 -4.30
N ARG A 22 -11.08 -13.32 -4.94
CA ARG A 22 -10.87 -13.98 -6.24
C ARG A 22 -10.55 -12.97 -7.35
N LYS A 23 -11.14 -11.79 -7.28
CA LYS A 23 -10.88 -10.71 -8.24
C LYS A 23 -9.42 -10.27 -8.17
N GLU A 24 -8.88 -10.13 -6.97
CA GLU A 24 -7.49 -9.79 -6.75
C GLU A 24 -6.54 -10.89 -7.25
N ALA A 25 -6.86 -12.16 -6.98
CA ALA A 25 -6.09 -13.30 -7.49
C ALA A 25 -6.06 -13.34 -9.02
N ARG A 26 -7.20 -13.09 -9.67
CA ARG A 26 -7.27 -13.00 -11.14
C ARG A 26 -6.41 -11.86 -11.67
N ARG A 27 -6.49 -10.70 -11.03
CA ARG A 27 -5.67 -9.56 -11.45
C ARG A 27 -4.17 -9.85 -11.29
N CYS A 28 -3.78 -10.54 -10.23
CA CYS A 28 -2.40 -11.01 -10.05
C CYS A 28 -1.94 -11.86 -11.24
N ASN A 29 -2.78 -12.79 -11.68
CA ASN A 29 -2.46 -13.64 -12.85
C ASN A 29 -2.31 -12.81 -14.14
N GLU A 30 -3.20 -11.86 -14.37
CA GLU A 30 -3.15 -10.98 -15.55
C GLU A 30 -1.87 -10.14 -15.54
N LEU A 31 -1.54 -9.50 -14.43
CA LEU A 31 -0.35 -8.66 -14.31
C LEU A 31 0.94 -9.49 -14.48
N THR A 32 0.97 -10.70 -13.96
CA THR A 32 2.12 -11.60 -14.14
C THR A 32 2.34 -11.92 -15.62
N LEU A 33 1.28 -12.15 -16.37
CA LEU A 33 1.37 -12.39 -17.82
C LEU A 33 1.89 -11.15 -18.55
N LEU A 34 1.44 -9.95 -18.16
CA LEU A 34 1.92 -8.71 -18.75
C LEU A 34 3.41 -8.48 -18.45
N GLU A 35 3.86 -8.83 -17.24
CA GLU A 35 5.26 -8.73 -16.88
C GLU A 35 6.11 -9.70 -17.70
N ARG A 36 5.68 -10.95 -17.86
CA ARG A 36 6.36 -11.94 -18.70
C ARG A 36 6.44 -11.53 -20.17
N ALA A 37 5.41 -10.84 -20.64
CA ALA A 37 5.39 -10.30 -22.00
C ALA A 37 6.23 -9.03 -22.17
N GLY A 38 6.81 -8.50 -21.10
CA GLY A 38 7.64 -7.29 -21.12
C GLY A 38 6.85 -5.99 -21.21
N GLN A 39 5.53 -6.03 -21.08
CA GLN A 39 4.68 -4.83 -21.13
C GLN A 39 4.74 -4.00 -19.87
N ILE A 40 4.99 -4.63 -18.72
CA ILE A 40 5.22 -4.00 -17.43
C ILE A 40 6.48 -4.59 -16.79
N THR A 41 7.05 -3.87 -15.84
CA THR A 41 8.22 -4.32 -15.07
C THR A 41 8.03 -4.03 -13.60
N ASN A 42 8.85 -4.66 -12.76
CA ASN A 42 8.88 -4.42 -11.32
C ASN A 42 7.51 -4.60 -10.66
N LEU A 43 6.82 -5.69 -10.97
CA LEU A 43 5.54 -6.04 -10.36
C LEU A 43 5.75 -6.38 -8.89
N ARG A 44 5.03 -5.67 -8.02
CA ARG A 44 5.04 -5.85 -6.57
C ARG A 44 3.63 -5.91 -6.03
N GLN A 45 3.46 -6.58 -4.90
CA GLN A 45 2.18 -6.73 -4.24
C GLN A 45 2.24 -6.14 -2.84
N GLN A 46 1.12 -5.66 -2.33
CA GLN A 46 0.98 -5.15 -0.97
C GLN A 46 2.05 -4.11 -0.65
N VAL A 47 2.16 -3.11 -1.52
CA VAL A 47 3.16 -2.05 -1.41
C VAL A 47 2.67 -0.94 -0.50
N LYS A 48 3.47 -0.61 0.50
CA LYS A 48 3.16 0.44 1.48
C LYS A 48 3.64 1.79 0.99
N TYR A 49 2.74 2.76 1.00
CA TYR A 49 3.04 4.18 0.78
C TYR A 49 2.68 4.97 2.02
N VAL A 50 3.65 5.64 2.62
CA VAL A 50 3.39 6.52 3.76
C VAL A 50 2.75 7.81 3.25
N LEU A 51 1.60 8.17 3.80
CA LEU A 51 0.84 9.36 3.42
C LEU A 51 1.10 10.51 4.37
N ILE A 52 1.08 10.23 5.67
CA ILE A 52 1.39 11.18 6.72
C ILE A 52 2.38 10.47 7.65
N PRO A 53 3.58 11.02 7.84
CA PRO A 53 4.55 10.40 8.75
C PRO A 53 4.07 10.46 10.19
N ALA A 54 4.62 9.59 11.03
CA ALA A 54 4.36 9.64 12.47
C ALA A 54 4.72 11.02 13.01
N GLN A 55 3.84 11.58 13.83
CA GLN A 55 4.04 12.88 14.46
C GLN A 55 4.49 12.65 15.91
N ARG A 56 5.55 13.33 16.28
CA ARG A 56 6.19 13.13 17.58
C ARG A 56 6.30 14.43 18.33
N GLU A 57 6.37 14.33 19.67
CA GLU A 57 6.70 15.46 20.51
C GLU A 57 8.08 16.01 20.12
N PHE A 58 8.24 17.31 20.22
CA PHE A 58 9.55 17.96 20.03
C PHE A 58 10.44 17.61 21.22
N ASN A 59 11.61 17.06 20.93
CA ASN A 59 12.68 16.88 21.89
C ASN A 59 12.57 15.66 22.82
N GLY A 60 13.00 14.51 22.33
CA GLY A 60 13.28 13.32 23.15
C GLY A 60 14.65 13.34 23.85
N GLY A 61 15.41 14.46 23.77
CA GLY A 61 16.78 14.56 24.27
C GLY A 61 17.81 14.09 23.24
N TRP A 62 18.96 13.66 23.74
CA TRP A 62 20.09 13.25 22.90
C TRP A 62 20.56 11.86 23.31
N TYR A 63 21.03 11.08 22.36
CA TYR A 63 21.66 9.79 22.65
C TYR A 63 23.00 10.02 23.32
N SER A 64 23.20 9.42 24.48
CA SER A 64 24.43 9.52 25.26
C SER A 64 25.40 8.37 25.01
N LYS A 65 24.93 7.26 24.41
CA LYS A 65 25.68 6.01 24.19
C LYS A 65 25.33 5.38 22.84
N GLY A 66 26.21 4.51 22.35
CA GLY A 66 25.98 3.68 21.18
C GLY A 66 26.26 4.38 19.85
N VAL A 67 25.80 3.76 18.77
CA VAL A 67 26.03 4.20 17.39
C VAL A 67 25.48 5.60 17.13
N ASN A 68 24.37 5.96 17.79
CA ASN A 68 23.68 7.23 17.59
C ASN A 68 24.12 8.32 18.59
N LYS A 69 25.21 8.09 19.37
CA LYS A 69 25.71 9.07 20.34
C LYS A 69 25.86 10.46 19.69
N GLY A 70 25.31 11.47 20.36
CA GLY A 70 25.33 12.85 19.87
C GLY A 70 24.20 13.19 18.89
N GLN A 71 23.39 12.22 18.50
CA GLN A 71 22.23 12.44 17.65
C GLN A 71 20.99 12.78 18.50
N PRO A 72 20.03 13.58 17.97
CA PRO A 72 18.80 13.85 18.68
C PRO A 72 17.94 12.59 18.75
N LYS A 73 17.32 12.37 19.91
CA LYS A 73 16.33 11.32 20.08
C LYS A 73 14.98 11.77 19.52
N PRO A 74 14.27 10.90 18.78
CA PRO A 74 12.89 11.20 18.44
C PRO A 74 12.04 11.30 19.72
N GLY A 75 11.13 12.26 19.75
CA GLY A 75 10.19 12.42 20.85
C GLY A 75 9.12 11.32 20.83
N LYS A 76 8.29 11.31 21.86
CA LYS A 76 7.18 10.38 22.00
C LYS A 76 6.18 10.55 20.85
N ILE A 77 5.62 9.45 20.34
CA ILE A 77 4.62 9.50 19.27
C ILE A 77 3.33 10.13 19.79
N ILE A 78 2.90 11.22 19.14
CA ILE A 78 1.61 11.86 19.36
C ILE A 78 0.56 11.20 18.46
N GLU A 79 0.87 11.09 17.15
CA GLU A 79 0.04 10.43 16.15
C GLU A 79 0.87 9.45 15.33
N ARG A 80 0.31 8.28 15.08
CA ARG A 80 0.96 7.26 14.26
C ARG A 80 0.90 7.64 12.79
N GLU A 81 1.78 7.07 12.00
CA GLU A 81 1.76 7.28 10.55
C GLU A 81 0.43 6.84 9.93
N CYS A 82 0.01 7.55 8.91
CA CYS A 82 -1.06 7.14 8.02
C CYS A 82 -0.44 6.60 6.74
N ALA A 83 -0.76 5.36 6.38
CA ALA A 83 -0.22 4.72 5.20
C ALA A 83 -1.33 4.11 4.35
N TYR A 84 -1.04 3.97 3.06
CA TYR A 84 -1.85 3.23 2.10
C TYR A 84 -1.09 1.98 1.67
N ILE A 85 -1.78 0.85 1.62
CA ILE A 85 -1.21 -0.39 1.11
C ILE A 85 -1.91 -0.72 -0.21
N ALA A 86 -1.14 -0.63 -1.30
CA ALA A 86 -1.63 -0.92 -2.63
C ALA A 86 -1.68 -2.43 -2.86
N ASP A 87 -2.70 -2.90 -3.56
CA ASP A 87 -2.77 -4.31 -3.95
C ASP A 87 -1.64 -4.67 -4.92
N PHE A 88 -1.41 -3.80 -5.91
CA PHE A 88 -0.33 -3.98 -6.89
C PHE A 88 0.33 -2.65 -7.22
N ALA A 89 1.63 -2.72 -7.47
CA ALA A 89 2.40 -1.62 -8.04
C ALA A 89 3.39 -2.17 -9.07
N TYR A 90 3.60 -1.44 -10.15
CA TYR A 90 4.50 -1.83 -11.23
C TYR A 90 4.93 -0.61 -12.03
N THR A 91 5.88 -0.80 -12.92
CA THR A 91 6.32 0.23 -13.86
C THR A 91 5.76 -0.04 -15.25
N GLU A 92 5.13 0.96 -15.84
CA GLU A 92 4.60 0.93 -17.21
C GLU A 92 5.01 2.20 -17.91
N ASN A 93 5.67 2.06 -19.07
CA ASN A 93 6.18 3.21 -19.84
C ASN A 93 7.02 4.19 -19.00
N GLY A 94 7.84 3.66 -18.10
CA GLY A 94 8.72 4.46 -17.24
C GLY A 94 8.04 5.12 -16.04
N ALA A 95 6.74 4.97 -15.86
CA ALA A 95 5.99 5.54 -14.75
C ALA A 95 5.52 4.46 -13.77
N GLU A 96 5.49 4.80 -12.48
CA GLU A 96 4.92 3.91 -11.47
C GLU A 96 3.40 3.92 -11.56
N VAL A 97 2.81 2.74 -11.62
CA VAL A 97 1.37 2.52 -11.63
C VAL A 97 0.99 1.80 -10.36
N VAL A 98 -0.07 2.28 -9.71
CA VAL A 98 -0.60 1.70 -8.48
C VAL A 98 -2.04 1.29 -8.72
N GLU A 99 -2.36 0.05 -8.41
CA GLU A 99 -3.71 -0.49 -8.54
C GLU A 99 -4.30 -0.91 -7.21
N ASP A 100 -5.59 -0.67 -7.08
CA ASP A 100 -6.40 -1.14 -5.97
C ASP A 100 -7.61 -1.89 -6.53
N VAL A 101 -7.75 -3.16 -6.15
CA VAL A 101 -8.83 -4.03 -6.64
C VAL A 101 -10.04 -3.83 -5.75
N LYS A 102 -11.14 -3.32 -6.32
CA LYS A 102 -12.37 -3.00 -5.58
C LYS A 102 -13.45 -4.05 -5.80
N GLY A 103 -13.92 -4.64 -4.69
CA GLY A 103 -15.12 -5.49 -4.69
C GLY A 103 -16.34 -4.74 -4.20
N TYR A 104 -16.16 -3.76 -3.31
CA TYR A 104 -17.23 -3.01 -2.67
C TYR A 104 -16.86 -1.53 -2.59
N THR A 105 -17.72 -0.67 -3.14
CA THR A 105 -17.44 0.75 -3.31
C THR A 105 -18.36 1.66 -2.49
N ALA A 106 -18.83 1.17 -1.34
CA ALA A 106 -19.66 1.94 -0.41
C ALA A 106 -19.22 1.67 1.04
N GLY A 107 -19.75 2.47 1.97
CA GLY A 107 -19.48 2.33 3.39
C GLY A 107 -18.21 3.07 3.85
N GLN A 108 -17.86 2.88 5.13
CA GLN A 108 -16.77 3.60 5.78
C GLN A 108 -15.40 3.25 5.21
N ALA A 109 -15.16 1.99 4.89
CA ALA A 109 -13.88 1.55 4.33
C ALA A 109 -13.60 2.23 2.99
N TYR A 110 -14.60 2.36 2.14
CA TYR A 110 -14.47 3.06 0.87
C TYR A 110 -14.29 4.57 1.06
N ALA A 111 -14.98 5.17 2.03
CA ALA A 111 -14.81 6.58 2.37
C ALA A 111 -13.37 6.88 2.82
N VAL A 112 -12.80 6.02 3.67
CA VAL A 112 -11.39 6.12 4.08
C VAL A 112 -10.46 5.95 2.88
N PHE A 113 -10.73 4.99 2.02
CA PHE A 113 -9.96 4.79 0.78
C PHE A 113 -9.95 6.03 -0.11
N LYS A 114 -11.10 6.69 -0.27
CA LYS A 114 -11.20 7.93 -1.08
C LYS A 114 -10.29 9.04 -0.55
N ILE A 115 -10.18 9.16 0.77
CA ILE A 115 -9.27 10.12 1.41
C ILE A 115 -7.81 9.74 1.12
N LYS A 116 -7.46 8.46 1.29
CA LYS A 116 -6.11 7.96 1.01
C LYS A 116 -5.74 8.12 -0.47
N LYS A 117 -6.69 7.92 -1.37
CA LYS A 117 -6.51 8.16 -2.81
C LYS A 117 -6.12 9.61 -3.10
N LYS A 118 -6.79 10.57 -2.45
CA LYS A 118 -6.46 11.99 -2.56
C LYS A 118 -5.05 12.27 -2.01
N LEU A 119 -4.71 11.68 -0.87
CA LEU A 119 -3.39 11.83 -0.27
C LEU A 119 -2.29 11.22 -1.13
N MET A 120 -2.54 10.07 -1.77
CA MET A 120 -1.59 9.47 -2.71
C MET A 120 -1.26 10.42 -3.85
N LEU A 121 -2.25 11.08 -4.42
CA LEU A 121 -2.03 12.06 -5.48
C LEU A 121 -1.29 13.28 -4.95
N TYR A 122 -1.65 13.78 -3.77
CA TYR A 122 -1.03 14.97 -3.18
C TYR A 122 0.42 14.73 -2.75
N VAL A 123 0.68 13.62 -2.06
CA VAL A 123 2.00 13.34 -1.46
C VAL A 123 2.97 12.73 -2.47
N HIS A 124 2.50 11.75 -3.25
CA HIS A 124 3.34 10.96 -4.16
C HIS A 124 3.15 11.28 -5.64
N GLY A 125 2.15 12.09 -5.99
CA GLY A 125 1.82 12.37 -7.38
C GLY A 125 1.26 11.17 -8.13
N ILE A 126 0.78 10.16 -7.43
CA ILE A 126 0.28 8.90 -8.01
C ILE A 126 -1.23 8.88 -7.94
N ARG A 127 -1.87 8.71 -9.10
CA ARG A 127 -3.31 8.47 -9.19
C ARG A 127 -3.57 6.96 -9.14
N ILE A 128 -4.23 6.50 -8.07
CA ILE A 128 -4.57 5.08 -7.92
C ILE A 128 -5.57 4.66 -9.00
N ARG A 129 -5.29 3.53 -9.66
CA ARG A 129 -6.24 2.88 -10.57
C ARG A 129 -7.12 1.93 -9.78
N GLU A 130 -8.42 2.17 -9.79
CA GLU A 130 -9.41 1.24 -9.21
C GLU A 130 -9.79 0.21 -10.27
N ILE A 131 -9.55 -1.06 -9.95
CA ILE A 131 -9.80 -2.17 -10.87
C ILE A 131 -11.13 -2.86 -10.54
#